data_7110fc90e83abf2d1678d139dc622acd
#
_entry.id   7110fc90e83abf2d1678d139dc622acd
#
_cell.length_a   1.000
_cell.length_b   1.000
_cell.length_c   1.000
_cell.angle_alpha   90.00
_cell.angle_beta   90.00
_cell.angle_gamma   90.00
#
_symmetry.space_group_name_H-M   'P 1'
#
loop_
_entity.id
_entity.type
_entity.pdbx_description
1 polymer ?
#
loop_
_entity_poly.entity_id
_entity_poly.type
_entity_poly.pdbx_seq_one_letter_code
_entity_poly.pdbx_strand_id
1 'polypeptide(L)'
;MTAYVALLFAVNVGGRKVPSTELRTLAGDLGFTDARTVVNSGNLVVAPGSSGAKAPDDVARLLHDGVAERFGVDAAVTVLTTERLRKIVVGNPLPDDARERPAGLLVLVGEAPVDPDAATTLEARPGSERAAVANGVLYVAYPDGIGRSKLTAPVLSKAAGTPVTGRNWNTVTRLLELAEQTPDPR
;
A
#
# COMPACT_ATOMS: atom_id res chain seq x y z
N MET A 1 15.41 10.40 -10.34
CA MET A 1 14.68 9.14 -10.56
C MET A 1 13.88 8.78 -9.33
N THR A 2 12.92 7.96 -9.50
CA THR A 2 11.81 7.81 -8.57
C THR A 2 12.04 6.58 -7.72
N ALA A 3 12.05 6.72 -6.39
CA ALA A 3 11.93 5.55 -5.53
C ALA A 3 10.56 4.90 -5.77
N TYR A 4 10.52 3.61 -5.59
CA TYR A 4 9.31 2.81 -5.68
C TYR A 4 8.84 2.39 -4.30
N VAL A 5 7.54 2.44 -4.08
CA VAL A 5 6.89 1.98 -2.86
C VAL A 5 6.05 0.76 -3.19
N ALA A 6 6.50 -0.40 -2.76
CA ALA A 6 5.81 -1.67 -2.98
C ALA A 6 4.95 -2.02 -1.76
N LEU A 7 3.71 -2.38 -2.01
CA LEU A 7 2.71 -2.80 -1.05
C LEU A 7 2.32 -4.25 -1.34
N LEU A 8 2.74 -5.17 -0.49
CA LEU A 8 2.40 -6.58 -0.60
C LEU A 8 1.00 -6.82 0.00
N PHE A 9 0.21 -7.65 -0.66
CA PHE A 9 -1.14 -8.00 -0.23
C PHE A 9 -1.13 -9.18 0.73
N ALA A 10 -1.90 -9.09 1.80
CA ALA A 10 -2.21 -10.18 2.71
C ALA A 10 -0.98 -10.97 3.24
N VAL A 11 0.18 -10.33 3.37
CA VAL A 11 1.34 -10.89 4.05
C VAL A 11 1.31 -10.63 5.54
N ASN A 12 1.98 -11.49 6.32
CA ASN A 12 2.02 -11.44 7.79
C ASN A 12 0.63 -11.56 8.46
N VAL A 13 -0.31 -12.19 7.75
CA VAL A 13 -1.65 -12.55 8.24
C VAL A 13 -1.91 -14.03 7.92
N GLY A 14 -2.66 -14.74 8.77
CA GLY A 14 -3.07 -16.12 8.47
C GLY A 14 -1.93 -17.11 8.25
N GLY A 15 -0.77 -16.92 8.87
CA GLY A 15 0.39 -17.83 8.75
C GLY A 15 1.36 -17.52 7.60
N ARG A 16 1.04 -16.59 6.71
CA ARG A 16 1.92 -16.15 5.63
C ARG A 16 2.95 -15.17 6.18
N LYS A 17 4.18 -15.61 6.39
CA LYS A 17 5.24 -14.80 6.99
C LYS A 17 6.25 -14.33 5.94
N VAL A 18 6.39 -13.01 5.83
CA VAL A 18 7.44 -12.34 5.07
C VAL A 18 8.11 -11.34 6.03
N PRO A 19 9.18 -11.76 6.74
CA PRO A 19 9.86 -10.89 7.69
C PRO A 19 10.47 -9.67 7.00
N SER A 20 10.35 -8.50 7.61
CA SER A 20 10.84 -7.25 7.04
C SER A 20 12.34 -7.24 6.75
N THR A 21 13.14 -7.91 7.58
CA THR A 21 14.58 -8.07 7.36
C THR A 21 14.88 -8.90 6.11
N GLU A 22 14.20 -10.02 5.95
CA GLU A 22 14.37 -10.93 4.81
C GLU A 22 13.81 -10.32 3.53
N LEU A 23 12.72 -9.52 3.61
CA LEU A 23 12.20 -8.78 2.47
C LEU A 23 13.21 -7.74 1.96
N ARG A 24 13.94 -7.06 2.86
CA ARG A 24 15.03 -6.15 2.46
C ARG A 24 16.20 -6.90 1.81
N THR A 25 16.58 -8.04 2.37
CA THR A 25 17.62 -8.90 1.79
C THR A 25 17.23 -9.36 0.39
N LEU A 26 15.99 -9.85 0.21
CA LEU A 26 15.46 -10.23 -1.09
C LEU A 26 15.55 -9.07 -2.09
N ALA A 27 15.12 -7.88 -1.69
CA ALA A 27 15.21 -6.71 -2.56
C ALA A 27 16.66 -6.43 -3.02
N GLY A 28 17.62 -6.53 -2.12
CA GLY A 28 19.05 -6.41 -2.47
C GLY A 28 19.52 -7.48 -3.44
N ASP A 29 19.14 -8.74 -3.23
CA ASP A 29 19.49 -9.87 -4.11
C ASP A 29 18.86 -9.72 -5.52
N LEU A 30 17.71 -9.07 -5.61
CA LEU A 30 17.06 -8.71 -6.89
C LEU A 30 17.69 -7.48 -7.57
N GLY A 31 18.73 -6.88 -6.96
CA GLY A 31 19.46 -5.74 -7.50
C GLY A 31 18.86 -4.38 -7.19
N PHE A 32 17.85 -4.30 -6.31
CA PHE A 32 17.36 -3.02 -5.78
C PHE A 32 18.33 -2.47 -4.74
N THR A 33 18.37 -1.14 -4.62
CA THR A 33 19.16 -0.44 -3.60
C THR A 33 18.26 0.32 -2.62
N ASP A 34 18.84 0.79 -1.50
CA ASP A 34 18.15 1.58 -0.47
C ASP A 34 16.87 0.95 0.07
N ALA A 35 16.82 -0.38 0.16
CA ALA A 35 15.66 -1.12 0.62
C ALA A 35 15.31 -0.80 2.08
N ARG A 36 14.14 -0.21 2.31
CA ARG A 36 13.61 0.17 3.62
C ARG A 36 12.20 -0.38 3.80
N THR A 37 11.86 -0.81 5.01
CA THR A 37 10.53 -1.32 5.37
C THR A 37 9.90 -0.47 6.45
N VAL A 38 8.57 -0.38 6.44
CA VAL A 38 7.77 0.30 7.47
C VAL A 38 6.81 -0.72 8.06
N VAL A 39 6.89 -0.94 9.37
CA VAL A 39 6.18 -1.99 10.12
C VAL A 39 6.27 -3.38 9.47
N ASN A 40 5.80 -4.43 10.14
CA ASN A 40 5.84 -5.80 9.61
C ASN A 40 4.61 -6.12 8.76
N SER A 41 4.29 -5.28 7.77
CA SER A 41 3.04 -5.39 7.00
C SER A 41 3.25 -5.36 5.47
N GLY A 42 4.41 -5.82 4.99
CA GLY A 42 4.66 -5.90 3.55
C GLY A 42 4.78 -4.53 2.88
N ASN A 43 5.41 -3.57 3.56
CA ASN A 43 5.71 -2.25 2.99
C ASN A 43 7.20 -2.16 2.69
N LEU A 44 7.56 -1.87 1.45
CA LEU A 44 8.95 -1.78 1.02
C LEU A 44 9.16 -0.54 0.15
N VAL A 45 10.17 0.24 0.47
CA VAL A 45 10.67 1.34 -0.37
C VAL A 45 12.00 0.92 -0.95
N VAL A 46 12.20 1.10 -2.25
CA VAL A 46 13.43 0.72 -2.97
C VAL A 46 13.78 1.74 -4.05
N ALA A 47 15.07 1.83 -4.37
CA ALA A 47 15.55 2.42 -5.61
C ALA A 47 15.83 1.31 -6.64
N PRO A 48 15.71 1.58 -7.95
CA PRO A 48 15.84 0.55 -8.99
C PRO A 48 17.21 -0.15 -9.03
N GLY A 49 18.31 0.52 -8.69
CA GLY A 49 19.65 -0.07 -8.67
C GLY A 49 19.99 -0.78 -9.98
N SER A 50 20.51 -2.01 -9.87
CA SER A 50 20.86 -2.91 -10.99
C SER A 50 19.76 -3.94 -11.31
N SER A 51 18.58 -3.83 -10.71
CA SER A 51 17.46 -4.77 -10.89
C SER A 51 16.94 -4.87 -12.33
N GLY A 52 17.24 -3.87 -13.16
CA GLY A 52 16.70 -3.75 -14.52
C GLY A 52 15.27 -3.23 -14.59
N ALA A 53 14.61 -3.00 -13.45
CA ALA A 53 13.25 -2.46 -13.40
C ALA A 53 13.21 -1.01 -13.91
N LYS A 54 12.31 -0.73 -14.86
CA LYS A 54 12.13 0.59 -15.48
C LYS A 54 10.78 1.22 -15.17
N ALA A 55 9.83 0.42 -14.72
CA ALA A 55 8.46 0.81 -14.42
C ALA A 55 7.95 0.14 -13.14
N PRO A 56 6.88 0.67 -12.50
CA PRO A 56 6.25 0.04 -11.34
C PRO A 56 5.90 -1.44 -11.55
N ASP A 57 5.42 -1.82 -12.73
CA ASP A 57 5.03 -3.21 -13.04
C ASP A 57 6.22 -4.16 -13.07
N ASP A 58 7.40 -3.69 -13.52
CA ASP A 58 8.62 -4.50 -13.45
C ASP A 58 9.02 -4.77 -12.00
N VAL A 59 8.93 -3.74 -11.14
CA VAL A 59 9.21 -3.87 -9.70
C VAL A 59 8.21 -4.82 -9.05
N ALA A 60 6.93 -4.69 -9.37
CA ALA A 60 5.87 -5.55 -8.83
C ALA A 60 6.13 -7.01 -9.19
N ARG A 61 6.41 -7.31 -10.46
CA ARG A 61 6.70 -8.66 -10.94
C ARG A 61 7.94 -9.25 -10.27
N LEU A 62 9.06 -8.53 -10.24
CA LEU A 62 10.30 -9.01 -9.62
C LEU A 62 10.10 -9.34 -8.13
N LEU A 63 9.39 -8.47 -7.40
CA LEU A 63 9.11 -8.70 -5.97
C LEU A 63 8.12 -9.84 -5.77
N HIS A 64 7.06 -9.95 -6.58
CA HIS A 64 6.12 -11.05 -6.53
C HIS A 64 6.82 -12.39 -6.71
N ASP A 65 7.59 -12.54 -7.81
CA ASP A 65 8.30 -13.77 -8.15
C ASP A 65 9.31 -14.14 -7.05
N GLY A 66 10.10 -13.16 -6.58
CA GLY A 66 11.08 -13.37 -5.52
C GLY A 66 10.45 -13.75 -4.17
N VAL A 67 9.30 -13.16 -3.82
CA VAL A 67 8.55 -13.51 -2.61
C VAL A 67 7.97 -14.92 -2.72
N ALA A 68 7.40 -15.27 -3.86
CA ALA A 68 6.89 -16.62 -4.11
C ALA A 68 8.00 -17.68 -4.03
N GLU A 69 9.15 -17.40 -4.64
CA GLU A 69 10.30 -18.31 -4.65
C GLU A 69 10.91 -18.49 -3.25
N ARG A 70 11.16 -17.37 -2.54
CA ARG A 70 11.88 -17.40 -1.25
C ARG A 70 11.02 -17.82 -0.07
N PHE A 71 9.75 -17.40 -0.03
CA PHE A 71 8.87 -17.60 1.13
C PHE A 71 7.72 -18.58 0.85
N GLY A 72 7.54 -19.04 -0.40
CA GLY A 72 6.39 -19.87 -0.76
C GLY A 72 5.06 -19.10 -0.62
N VAL A 73 5.08 -17.77 -0.70
CA VAL A 73 3.91 -16.91 -0.51
C VAL A 73 3.53 -16.26 -1.85
N ASP A 74 2.42 -16.66 -2.40
CA ASP A 74 1.81 -16.01 -3.56
C ASP A 74 1.07 -14.75 -3.08
N ALA A 75 1.77 -13.61 -3.12
CA ALA A 75 1.26 -12.32 -2.66
C ALA A 75 1.26 -11.32 -3.83
N ALA A 76 0.10 -10.80 -4.18
CA ALA A 76 0.03 -9.67 -5.12
C ALA A 76 0.85 -8.49 -4.59
N VAL A 77 1.46 -7.74 -5.49
CA VAL A 77 2.29 -6.57 -5.18
C VAL A 77 1.83 -5.40 -6.04
N THR A 78 1.36 -4.34 -5.40
CA THR A 78 1.12 -3.05 -6.08
C THR A 78 2.29 -2.11 -5.79
N VAL A 79 2.76 -1.42 -6.82
CA VAL A 79 3.89 -0.50 -6.72
C VAL A 79 3.47 0.91 -7.11
N LEU A 80 3.81 1.85 -6.25
CA LEU A 80 3.59 3.27 -6.46
C LEU A 80 4.94 3.98 -6.68
N THR A 81 4.98 4.94 -7.60
CA THR A 81 6.08 5.90 -7.66
C THR A 81 5.96 6.90 -6.51
N THR A 82 7.07 7.54 -6.12
CA THR A 82 7.05 8.63 -5.13
C THR A 82 6.05 9.73 -5.52
N GLU A 83 6.01 10.11 -6.80
CA GLU A 83 5.05 11.11 -7.29
C GLU A 83 3.60 10.66 -7.12
N ARG A 84 3.30 9.40 -7.45
CA ARG A 84 1.95 8.84 -7.28
C ARG A 84 1.53 8.84 -5.82
N LEU A 85 2.43 8.41 -4.92
CA LEU A 85 2.17 8.42 -3.48
C LEU A 85 1.99 9.84 -2.94
N ARG A 86 2.77 10.81 -3.42
CA ARG A 86 2.60 12.23 -3.07
C ARG A 86 1.22 12.75 -3.48
N LYS A 87 0.75 12.43 -4.70
CA LYS A 87 -0.61 12.82 -5.15
C LYS A 87 -1.69 12.23 -4.24
N ILE A 88 -1.51 10.99 -3.78
CA ILE A 88 -2.42 10.35 -2.81
C ILE A 88 -2.41 11.11 -1.48
N VAL A 89 -1.25 11.45 -0.96
CA VAL A 89 -1.15 12.16 0.34
C VAL A 89 -1.70 13.58 0.26
N VAL A 90 -1.29 14.36 -0.75
CA VAL A 90 -1.73 15.75 -0.91
C VAL A 90 -3.21 15.84 -1.26
N GLY A 91 -3.72 14.91 -2.05
CA GLY A 91 -5.12 14.87 -2.48
C GLY A 91 -6.05 14.10 -1.56
N ASN A 92 -5.69 13.91 -0.27
CA ASN A 92 -6.54 13.25 0.71
C ASN A 92 -7.86 14.01 0.91
N PRO A 93 -9.03 13.39 0.61
CA PRO A 93 -10.34 14.03 0.76
C PRO A 93 -10.88 14.04 2.18
N LEU A 94 -10.20 13.39 3.13
CA LEU A 94 -10.57 13.29 4.55
C LEU A 94 -9.47 13.89 5.45
N PRO A 95 -9.15 15.20 5.33
CA PRO A 95 -8.02 15.81 6.03
C PRO A 95 -8.21 15.89 7.54
N ASP A 96 -9.45 16.01 8.01
CA ASP A 96 -9.75 16.07 9.43
C ASP A 96 -9.52 14.71 10.10
N ASP A 97 -9.91 13.61 9.46
CA ASP A 97 -9.62 12.27 9.95
C ASP A 97 -8.12 11.98 9.96
N ALA A 98 -7.40 12.46 8.94
CA ALA A 98 -5.95 12.34 8.88
C ALA A 98 -5.25 13.05 10.03
N ARG A 99 -5.77 14.21 10.46
CA ARG A 99 -5.22 15.02 11.56
C ARG A 99 -5.60 14.46 12.93
N GLU A 100 -6.87 14.11 13.11
CA GLU A 100 -7.41 13.76 14.43
C GLU A 100 -7.19 12.27 14.78
N ARG A 101 -7.29 11.39 13.80
CA ARG A 101 -7.25 9.93 13.97
C ARG A 101 -6.50 9.22 12.84
N PRO A 102 -5.22 9.54 12.63
CA PRO A 102 -4.45 8.99 11.49
C PRO A 102 -4.36 7.46 11.49
N ALA A 103 -4.39 6.81 12.65
CA ALA A 103 -4.43 5.35 12.74
C ALA A 103 -5.78 4.75 12.32
N GLY A 104 -6.86 5.54 12.38
CA GLY A 104 -8.21 5.16 11.98
C GLY A 104 -8.56 5.54 10.53
N LEU A 105 -7.68 6.19 9.80
CA LEU A 105 -7.86 6.46 8.37
C LEU A 105 -7.03 5.47 7.55
N LEU A 106 -7.70 4.61 6.78
CA LEU A 106 -7.07 3.73 5.82
C LEU A 106 -7.06 4.34 4.41
N VAL A 107 -5.94 4.19 3.73
CA VAL A 107 -5.80 4.34 2.29
C VAL A 107 -5.70 2.95 1.68
N LEU A 108 -6.65 2.61 0.81
CA LEU A 108 -6.71 1.31 0.14
C LEU A 108 -6.29 1.50 -1.31
N VAL A 109 -5.21 0.81 -1.66
CA VAL A 109 -4.64 0.80 -3.00
C VAL A 109 -5.00 -0.53 -3.66
N GLY A 110 -5.53 -0.47 -4.87
CA GLY A 110 -5.91 -1.64 -5.66
C GLY A 110 -4.79 -2.14 -6.56
N GLU A 111 -4.96 -3.36 -7.07
CA GLU A 111 -4.18 -3.88 -8.21
C GLU A 111 -4.50 -3.09 -9.49
N ALA A 112 -5.71 -2.56 -9.59
CA ALA A 112 -6.18 -1.63 -10.62
C ALA A 112 -6.76 -0.37 -9.97
N PRO A 113 -7.05 0.70 -10.73
CA PRO A 113 -7.76 1.86 -10.20
C PRO A 113 -9.08 1.46 -9.54
N VAL A 114 -9.35 2.04 -8.37
CA VAL A 114 -10.57 1.79 -7.60
C VAL A 114 -11.78 2.36 -8.33
N ASP A 115 -12.91 1.63 -8.28
CA ASP A 115 -14.19 2.07 -8.80
C ASP A 115 -14.58 3.45 -8.20
N PRO A 116 -14.88 4.46 -9.01
CA PRO A 116 -15.30 5.78 -8.54
C PRO A 116 -16.51 5.74 -7.58
N ASP A 117 -17.41 4.77 -7.74
CA ASP A 117 -18.63 4.62 -6.94
C ASP A 117 -18.40 3.80 -5.64
N ALA A 118 -17.16 3.37 -5.38
CA ALA A 118 -16.83 2.56 -4.20
C ALA A 118 -17.22 3.23 -2.89
N ALA A 119 -17.01 4.55 -2.76
CA ALA A 119 -17.38 5.30 -1.57
C ALA A 119 -18.89 5.28 -1.33
N THR A 120 -19.68 5.59 -2.34
CA THR A 120 -21.16 5.56 -2.28
C THR A 120 -21.67 4.16 -1.92
N THR A 121 -21.07 3.13 -2.50
CA THR A 121 -21.41 1.73 -2.21
C THR A 121 -21.14 1.35 -0.75
N LEU A 122 -20.09 1.88 -0.14
CA LEU A 122 -19.75 1.63 1.25
C LEU A 122 -20.65 2.43 2.21
N GLU A 123 -20.89 3.71 1.92
CA GLU A 123 -21.72 4.59 2.76
C GLU A 123 -23.21 4.22 2.75
N ALA A 124 -23.67 3.50 1.73
CA ALA A 124 -25.03 2.92 1.73
C ALA A 124 -25.19 1.80 2.77
N ARG A 125 -24.12 1.33 3.40
CA ARG A 125 -24.15 0.30 4.46
C ARG A 125 -24.32 0.95 5.83
N PRO A 126 -24.99 0.28 6.77
CA PRO A 126 -25.08 0.77 8.15
C PRO A 126 -23.69 0.81 8.80
N GLY A 127 -23.30 1.95 9.35
CA GLY A 127 -22.03 2.15 10.04
C GLY A 127 -21.75 3.63 10.26
N SER A 128 -20.68 3.93 10.97
CA SER A 128 -20.17 5.29 11.20
C SER A 128 -19.02 5.65 10.28
N GLU A 129 -18.57 4.69 9.46
CA GLU A 129 -17.48 4.84 8.55
C GLU A 129 -17.79 5.89 7.48
N ARG A 130 -16.78 6.65 7.11
CA ARG A 130 -16.82 7.59 5.98
C ARG A 130 -15.86 7.12 4.92
N ALA A 131 -16.28 7.20 3.66
CA ALA A 131 -15.47 6.76 2.54
C ALA A 131 -15.37 7.87 1.49
N ALA A 132 -14.27 7.89 0.77
CA ALA A 132 -14.09 8.77 -0.38
C ALA A 132 -13.12 8.14 -1.38
N VAL A 133 -13.33 8.39 -2.67
CA VAL A 133 -12.41 7.99 -3.74
C VAL A 133 -11.73 9.22 -4.30
N ALA A 134 -10.42 9.22 -4.30
CA ALA A 134 -9.62 10.25 -4.94
C ALA A 134 -8.32 9.64 -5.48
N ASN A 135 -7.80 10.19 -6.57
CA ASN A 135 -6.55 9.71 -7.18
C ASN A 135 -6.53 8.18 -7.42
N GLY A 136 -7.67 7.55 -7.75
CA GLY A 136 -7.79 6.12 -8.03
C GLY A 136 -7.51 5.20 -6.83
N VAL A 137 -7.61 5.72 -5.61
CA VAL A 137 -7.55 4.95 -4.36
C VAL A 137 -8.76 5.26 -3.49
N LEU A 138 -9.10 4.36 -2.57
CA LEU A 138 -10.21 4.49 -1.64
C LEU A 138 -9.68 4.87 -0.26
N TYR A 139 -10.26 5.93 0.31
CA TYR A 139 -10.01 6.35 1.69
C TYR A 139 -11.19 5.93 2.54
N VAL A 140 -10.93 5.33 3.71
CA VAL A 140 -11.97 4.93 4.65
C VAL A 140 -11.56 5.36 6.06
N ALA A 141 -12.36 6.23 6.67
CA ALA A 141 -12.21 6.62 8.06
C ALA A 141 -13.09 5.74 8.96
N TYR A 142 -12.52 5.30 10.06
CA TYR A 142 -13.15 4.43 11.06
C TYR A 142 -13.26 5.16 12.40
N PRO A 143 -14.33 5.95 12.64
CA PRO A 143 -14.50 6.72 13.88
C PRO A 143 -14.51 5.86 15.13
N ASP A 144 -15.12 4.67 15.05
CA ASP A 144 -15.25 3.72 16.16
C ASP A 144 -14.13 2.65 16.20
N GLY A 145 -13.12 2.80 15.31
CA GLY A 145 -11.98 1.91 15.19
C GLY A 145 -12.20 0.75 14.22
N ILE A 146 -11.13 0.41 13.49
CA ILE A 146 -11.12 -0.62 12.43
C ILE A 146 -11.60 -1.99 12.94
N GLY A 147 -11.21 -2.38 14.17
CA GLY A 147 -11.54 -3.69 14.74
C GLY A 147 -13.04 -3.89 15.04
N ARG A 148 -13.84 -2.83 15.05
CA ARG A 148 -15.30 -2.89 15.27
C ARG A 148 -16.10 -2.84 13.98
N SER A 149 -15.46 -2.49 12.88
CA SER A 149 -16.11 -2.31 11.60
C SER A 149 -16.52 -3.62 10.95
N LYS A 150 -17.63 -3.57 10.23
CA LYS A 150 -18.10 -4.66 9.36
C LYS A 150 -17.53 -4.56 7.95
N LEU A 151 -16.73 -3.53 7.64
CA LEU A 151 -16.04 -3.37 6.37
C LEU A 151 -14.79 -4.27 6.33
N THR A 152 -15.03 -5.56 6.11
CA THR A 152 -13.96 -6.56 5.96
C THR A 152 -13.22 -6.40 4.64
N ALA A 153 -12.04 -7.00 4.50
CA ALA A 153 -11.25 -6.94 3.27
C ALA A 153 -12.05 -7.41 2.01
N PRO A 154 -12.86 -8.50 2.06
CA PRO A 154 -13.72 -8.86 0.93
C PRO A 154 -14.77 -7.80 0.59
N VAL A 155 -15.37 -7.14 1.60
CA VAL A 155 -16.35 -6.07 1.39
C VAL A 155 -15.71 -4.87 0.71
N LEU A 156 -14.53 -4.48 1.17
CA LEU A 156 -13.75 -3.37 0.60
C LEU A 156 -13.33 -3.66 -0.85
N SER A 157 -12.78 -4.84 -1.12
CA SER A 157 -12.38 -5.24 -2.47
C SER A 157 -13.57 -5.32 -3.42
N LYS A 158 -14.72 -5.82 -2.95
CA LYS A 158 -15.94 -5.86 -3.77
C LYS A 158 -16.43 -4.45 -4.12
N ALA A 159 -16.44 -3.53 -3.17
CA ALA A 159 -16.83 -2.14 -3.41
C ALA A 159 -15.83 -1.43 -4.34
N ALA A 160 -14.55 -1.70 -4.17
CA ALA A 160 -13.48 -1.13 -4.98
C ALA A 160 -13.43 -1.67 -6.43
N GLY A 161 -14.14 -2.76 -6.73
CA GLY A 161 -14.09 -3.42 -8.05
C GLY A 161 -12.76 -4.12 -8.36
N THR A 162 -11.83 -4.16 -7.42
CA THR A 162 -10.50 -4.75 -7.54
C THR A 162 -10.02 -5.22 -6.16
N PRO A 163 -9.15 -6.23 -6.07
CA PRO A 163 -8.45 -6.52 -4.81
C PRO A 163 -7.74 -5.28 -4.29
N VAL A 164 -7.88 -5.00 -2.99
CA VAL A 164 -7.25 -3.83 -2.37
C VAL A 164 -6.41 -4.23 -1.15
N THR A 165 -5.34 -3.47 -0.91
CA THR A 165 -4.55 -3.54 0.32
C THR A 165 -4.58 -2.20 1.04
N GLY A 166 -4.85 -2.21 2.35
CA GLY A 166 -5.01 -1.00 3.15
C GLY A 166 -3.77 -0.69 3.99
N ARG A 167 -3.44 0.60 4.06
CA ARG A 167 -2.43 1.14 4.98
C ARG A 167 -3.04 2.31 5.74
N ASN A 168 -2.80 2.39 7.05
CA ASN A 168 -3.26 3.55 7.79
C ASN A 168 -2.44 4.80 7.42
N TRP A 169 -2.99 5.95 7.73
CA TRP A 169 -2.42 7.24 7.34
C TRP A 169 -0.99 7.45 7.84
N ASN A 170 -0.68 7.03 9.06
CA ASN A 170 0.69 7.10 9.60
C ASN A 170 1.68 6.31 8.75
N THR A 171 1.27 5.12 8.27
CA THR A 171 2.10 4.29 7.41
C THR A 171 2.29 4.92 6.03
N VAL A 172 1.21 5.46 5.46
CA VAL A 172 1.24 6.10 4.13
C VAL A 172 2.16 7.31 4.12
N THR A 173 2.05 8.20 5.12
CA THR A 173 2.90 9.39 5.24
C THR A 173 4.35 9.01 5.49
N ARG A 174 4.60 7.99 6.33
CA ARG A 174 5.96 7.50 6.58
C ARG A 174 6.61 6.88 5.34
N LEU A 175 5.84 6.18 4.53
CA LEU A 175 6.32 5.64 3.26
C LEU A 175 6.69 6.75 2.27
N LEU A 176 5.90 7.83 2.22
CA LEU A 176 6.22 8.98 1.39
C LEU A 176 7.53 9.65 1.85
N GLU A 177 7.70 9.91 3.14
CA GLU A 177 8.93 10.47 3.70
C GLU A 177 10.16 9.64 3.32
N LEU A 178 10.08 8.32 3.45
CA LEU A 178 11.18 7.42 3.09
C LEU A 178 11.47 7.43 1.59
N ALA A 179 10.43 7.45 0.75
CA ALA A 179 10.59 7.50 -0.69
C ALA A 179 11.22 8.83 -1.16
N GLU A 180 10.90 9.94 -0.52
CA GLU A 180 11.49 11.24 -0.80
C GLU A 180 12.95 11.38 -0.33
N GLN A 181 13.32 10.64 0.72
CA GLN A 181 14.69 10.57 1.25
C GLN A 181 15.58 9.58 0.49
N THR A 182 15.01 8.77 -0.41
CA THR A 182 15.78 7.78 -1.18
C THR A 182 16.57 8.52 -2.26
N PRO A 183 17.91 8.40 -2.28
CA PRO A 183 18.75 9.12 -3.24
C PRO A 183 18.43 8.73 -4.68
N ASP A 184 18.60 9.68 -5.59
CA ASP A 184 18.61 9.39 -7.02
C ASP A 184 19.89 8.61 -7.34
N PRO A 185 19.82 7.38 -7.88
CA PRO A 185 21.02 6.70 -8.33
C PRO A 185 21.69 7.54 -9.44
N ARG A 186 22.91 7.96 -9.16
CA ARG A 186 23.76 8.67 -10.11
C ARG A 186 24.31 7.72 -11.17
#